data_1cea1f6838b23d64fa50f8e9cef08496
#
_entry.id   1cea1f6838b23d64fa50f8e9cef08496
#
_cell.length_a   1.000
_cell.length_b   1.000
_cell.length_c   1.000
_cell.angle_alpha   90.00
_cell.angle_beta   90.00
_cell.angle_gamma   90.00
#
_symmetry.space_group_name_H-M   'P 1'
#
loop_
_entity.id
_entity.type
_entity.pdbx_description
1 polymer ?
#
loop_
_entity_poly.entity_id
_entity_poly.type
_entity_poly.pdbx_seq_one_letter_code
_entity_poly.pdbx_strand_id
1 'polypeptide(L)'
;MVKIQYIQERLSDTKLRDDLSKVVADVDALIPQSEEEFSEVQKFGLYPAEQCVPFVTKKGTPFYQLDNMAMIPESDTANYLRYGDFAFRQLEVLYIMARMDNAEAHNWLRDNLFRGSRVDARKKNEYKAKFRGHERVDWKTVQVEWMKYCLNLKYRCNALFRKDLFDCKDKLPVEDATATKYASNLFWGAALVDIEGKKYYFGCNVLGKLLAELRKNSGKLIYKLPEDMHLFNRPILTL
;
A
#
# COMPACT_ATOMS: atom_id res chain seq x y z
N MET A 1 4.97 15.03 -12.30
CA MET A 1 4.04 15.07 -11.13
C MET A 1 2.89 15.95 -11.53
N VAL A 2 1.66 15.43 -11.54
CA VAL A 2 0.46 16.16 -11.95
C VAL A 2 -0.03 16.96 -10.76
N LYS A 3 -0.19 18.29 -10.88
CA LYS A 3 -0.74 19.11 -9.80
C LYS A 3 -2.23 18.79 -9.60
N ILE A 4 -2.75 18.97 -8.40
CA ILE A 4 -4.19 18.76 -8.07
C ILE A 4 -5.09 19.52 -9.05
N GLN A 5 -4.74 20.76 -9.39
CA GLN A 5 -5.43 21.57 -10.38
C GLN A 5 -5.58 20.87 -11.74
N TYR A 6 -4.52 20.18 -12.21
CA TYR A 6 -4.56 19.42 -13.46
C TYR A 6 -5.54 18.24 -13.38
N ILE A 7 -5.66 17.59 -12.22
CA ILE A 7 -6.62 16.50 -12.02
C ILE A 7 -8.06 17.04 -12.02
N GLN A 8 -8.31 18.17 -11.36
CA GLN A 8 -9.62 18.82 -11.36
C GLN A 8 -10.03 19.25 -12.78
N GLU A 9 -9.11 19.83 -13.53
CA GLU A 9 -9.32 20.19 -14.94
C GLU A 9 -9.59 18.95 -15.82
N ARG A 10 -8.87 17.85 -15.57
CA ARG A 10 -9.06 16.57 -16.28
C ARG A 10 -10.33 15.82 -15.85
N LEU A 11 -10.72 15.88 -14.59
CA LEU A 11 -12.01 15.32 -14.13
C LEU A 11 -13.22 16.10 -14.64
N SER A 12 -13.03 17.34 -15.07
CA SER A 12 -14.04 18.08 -15.85
C SER A 12 -14.12 17.61 -17.30
N ASP A 13 -13.11 16.90 -17.81
CA ASP A 13 -13.12 16.21 -19.09
C ASP A 13 -14.08 15.01 -19.01
N THR A 14 -15.20 15.12 -19.73
CA THR A 14 -16.30 14.14 -19.70
C THR A 14 -15.81 12.73 -20.07
N LYS A 15 -14.89 12.62 -21.04
CA LYS A 15 -14.36 11.34 -21.50
C LYS A 15 -13.50 10.67 -20.44
N LEU A 16 -12.61 11.40 -19.79
CA LEU A 16 -11.79 10.87 -18.69
C LEU A 16 -12.68 10.47 -17.52
N ARG A 17 -13.69 11.27 -17.20
CA ARG A 17 -14.65 10.96 -16.14
C ARG A 17 -15.43 9.68 -16.44
N ASP A 18 -15.89 9.50 -17.69
CA ASP A 18 -16.58 8.28 -18.14
C ASP A 18 -15.67 7.04 -18.08
N ASP A 19 -14.40 7.17 -18.48
CA ASP A 19 -13.43 6.08 -18.42
C ASP A 19 -13.08 5.72 -16.97
N LEU A 20 -12.94 6.71 -16.08
CA LEU A 20 -12.75 6.48 -14.65
C LEU A 20 -14.00 5.86 -14.01
N SER A 21 -15.20 6.21 -14.41
CA SER A 21 -16.45 5.64 -13.89
C SER A 21 -16.60 4.15 -14.19
N LYS A 22 -15.90 3.64 -15.20
CA LYS A 22 -15.83 2.20 -15.50
C LYS A 22 -14.97 1.42 -14.49
N VAL A 23 -13.99 2.09 -13.88
CA VAL A 23 -13.04 1.49 -12.92
C VAL A 23 -13.27 1.93 -11.49
N VAL A 24 -13.90 3.08 -11.25
CA VAL A 24 -14.16 3.65 -9.92
C VAL A 24 -15.65 3.93 -9.77
N ALA A 25 -16.26 3.39 -8.73
CA ALA A 25 -17.70 3.55 -8.50
C ALA A 25 -18.11 4.98 -8.11
N ASP A 26 -17.19 5.73 -7.47
CA ASP A 26 -17.41 7.09 -7.00
C ASP A 26 -16.20 7.96 -7.40
N VAL A 27 -16.31 8.58 -8.58
CA VAL A 27 -15.25 9.45 -9.13
C VAL A 27 -15.16 10.76 -8.34
N ASP A 28 -16.27 11.23 -7.77
CA ASP A 28 -16.28 12.49 -7.01
C ASP A 28 -15.52 12.36 -5.69
N ALA A 29 -15.46 11.14 -5.12
CA ALA A 29 -14.65 10.87 -3.94
C ALA A 29 -13.13 10.97 -4.20
N LEU A 30 -12.70 11.04 -5.45
CA LEU A 30 -11.29 11.23 -5.83
C LEU A 30 -10.87 12.71 -5.78
N ILE A 31 -11.84 13.63 -5.74
CA ILE A 31 -11.56 15.07 -5.74
C ILE A 31 -11.15 15.47 -4.32
N PRO A 32 -9.90 15.90 -4.08
CA PRO A 32 -9.48 16.37 -2.77
C PRO A 32 -10.30 17.58 -2.33
N GLN A 33 -10.72 17.59 -1.09
CA GLN A 33 -11.49 18.70 -0.51
C GLN A 33 -10.63 19.96 -0.29
N SER A 34 -9.28 19.78 -0.09
CA SER A 34 -8.32 20.88 -0.01
C SER A 34 -6.93 20.44 -0.49
N GLU A 35 -6.12 21.41 -0.98
CA GLU A 35 -4.72 21.15 -1.37
C GLU A 35 -3.78 20.86 -0.21
N GLU A 36 -4.12 21.30 1.01
CA GLU A 36 -3.31 21.18 2.22
C GLU A 36 -3.32 19.77 2.83
N GLU A 37 -4.31 18.95 2.47
CA GLU A 37 -4.51 17.62 3.06
C GLU A 37 -3.57 16.54 2.52
N PHE A 38 -2.78 16.80 1.47
CA PHE A 38 -2.03 15.76 0.79
C PHE A 38 -0.54 16.09 0.65
N SER A 39 0.30 15.24 1.24
CA SER A 39 1.73 15.22 0.93
C SER A 39 1.95 14.88 -0.56
N GLU A 40 3.12 15.22 -1.10
CA GLU A 40 3.44 14.93 -2.51
C GLU A 40 3.25 13.46 -2.89
N VAL A 41 3.51 12.53 -1.95
CA VAL A 41 3.33 11.10 -2.18
C VAL A 41 1.86 10.70 -2.31
N GLN A 42 0.93 11.48 -1.75
CA GLN A 42 -0.51 11.23 -1.74
C GLN A 42 -1.25 11.89 -2.91
N LYS A 43 -0.58 12.73 -3.70
CA LYS A 43 -1.20 13.38 -4.85
C LYS A 43 -1.49 12.40 -5.98
N PHE A 44 -2.67 12.53 -6.56
CA PHE A 44 -3.05 11.81 -7.77
C PHE A 44 -2.09 12.12 -8.92
N GLY A 45 -1.83 11.10 -9.74
CA GLY A 45 -0.99 11.21 -10.92
C GLY A 45 -1.57 10.45 -12.10
N LEU A 46 -1.07 10.81 -13.27
CA LEU A 46 -1.31 10.12 -14.52
C LEU A 46 0.06 9.64 -15.03
N TYR A 47 0.27 8.33 -15.02
CA TYR A 47 1.58 7.73 -15.30
C TYR A 47 1.51 6.97 -16.63
N PRO A 48 2.33 7.32 -17.66
CA PRO A 48 2.37 6.56 -18.92
C PRO A 48 2.62 5.08 -18.65
N ALA A 49 1.77 4.20 -19.20
CA ALA A 49 1.83 2.76 -18.88
C ALA A 49 3.15 2.11 -19.29
N GLU A 50 3.80 2.60 -20.35
CA GLU A 50 5.11 2.12 -20.80
C GLU A 50 6.26 2.45 -19.83
N GLN A 51 6.07 3.45 -18.96
CA GLN A 51 7.02 3.82 -17.90
C GLN A 51 6.73 3.12 -16.57
N CYS A 52 5.74 2.25 -16.52
CA CYS A 52 5.28 1.57 -15.32
C CYS A 52 5.59 0.07 -15.34
N VAL A 53 5.68 -0.49 -14.14
CA VAL A 53 5.72 -1.93 -13.89
C VAL A 53 4.55 -2.28 -12.98
N PRO A 54 3.45 -2.82 -13.54
CA PRO A 54 2.30 -3.21 -12.74
C PRO A 54 2.59 -4.49 -11.94
N PHE A 55 2.06 -4.55 -10.72
CA PHE A 55 2.02 -5.76 -9.91
C PHE A 55 0.64 -5.94 -9.28
N VAL A 56 0.29 -7.19 -9.01
CA VAL A 56 -1.04 -7.56 -8.47
C VAL A 56 -0.91 -8.65 -7.41
N THR A 57 -1.92 -8.76 -6.55
CA THR A 57 -2.02 -9.78 -5.49
C THR A 57 -2.30 -11.19 -6.05
N LYS A 58 -1.63 -11.59 -7.11
CA LYS A 58 -1.81 -12.93 -7.70
C LYS A 58 -0.47 -13.67 -7.74
N LYS A 59 -0.38 -14.77 -6.97
CA LYS A 59 0.83 -15.61 -6.96
C LYS A 59 1.17 -16.08 -8.38
N GLY A 60 2.45 -16.01 -8.73
CA GLY A 60 2.98 -16.41 -10.02
C GLY A 60 2.94 -15.31 -11.10
N THR A 61 2.43 -14.12 -10.79
CA THR A 61 2.59 -12.96 -11.67
C THR A 61 3.95 -12.31 -11.46
N PRO A 62 4.48 -11.61 -12.48
CA PRO A 62 5.69 -10.81 -12.33
C PRO A 62 5.56 -9.80 -11.17
N PHE A 63 6.65 -9.56 -10.46
CA PHE A 63 6.72 -8.59 -9.36
C PHE A 63 5.74 -8.81 -8.21
N TYR A 64 5.27 -10.06 -8.05
CA TYR A 64 4.33 -10.44 -6.99
C TYR A 64 4.82 -10.04 -5.59
N GLN A 65 6.12 -10.11 -5.33
CA GLN A 65 6.67 -9.80 -4.02
C GLN A 65 6.63 -8.31 -3.66
N LEU A 66 6.34 -7.41 -4.62
CA LEU A 66 6.12 -5.99 -4.31
C LEU A 66 4.82 -5.75 -3.56
N ASP A 67 3.81 -6.59 -3.78
CA ASP A 67 2.52 -6.50 -3.10
C ASP A 67 2.64 -6.81 -1.59
N ASN A 68 1.93 -6.04 -0.76
CA ASN A 68 1.91 -6.24 0.69
C ASN A 68 1.20 -7.54 1.09
N MET A 69 0.29 -8.01 0.26
CA MET A 69 -0.42 -9.28 0.43
C MET A 69 0.33 -10.48 -0.15
N ALA A 70 1.52 -10.27 -0.73
CA ALA A 70 2.35 -11.37 -1.20
C ALA A 70 2.77 -12.28 -0.05
N MET A 71 2.54 -13.59 -0.25
CA MET A 71 2.88 -14.61 0.73
C MET A 71 4.29 -15.14 0.52
N ILE A 72 5.09 -15.08 1.55
CA ILE A 72 6.36 -15.81 1.59
C ILE A 72 6.06 -17.31 1.73
N PRO A 73 6.67 -18.20 0.93
CA PRO A 73 6.47 -19.64 1.04
C PRO A 73 6.74 -20.15 2.46
N GLU A 74 6.01 -21.16 2.91
CA GLU A 74 6.14 -21.69 4.27
C GLU A 74 7.52 -22.29 4.53
N SER A 75 8.10 -22.92 3.52
CA SER A 75 9.44 -23.47 3.57
C SER A 75 10.55 -22.41 3.56
N ASP A 76 10.25 -21.17 3.20
CA ASP A 76 11.24 -20.09 3.04
C ASP A 76 11.31 -19.20 4.29
N THR A 77 11.65 -19.81 5.43
CA THR A 77 11.72 -19.13 6.73
C THR A 77 12.81 -18.06 6.81
N ALA A 78 13.82 -18.13 5.95
CA ALA A 78 14.89 -17.14 5.86
C ALA A 78 14.41 -15.77 5.38
N ASN A 79 13.34 -15.73 4.57
CA ASN A 79 12.74 -14.52 4.05
C ASN A 79 11.55 -13.99 4.88
N TYR A 80 11.20 -14.66 6.00
CA TYR A 80 10.11 -14.19 6.86
C TYR A 80 10.41 -12.79 7.40
N LEU A 81 9.38 -11.95 7.42
CA LEU A 81 9.42 -10.64 8.06
C LEU A 81 9.52 -10.84 9.57
N ARG A 82 10.39 -10.11 10.24
CA ARG A 82 10.62 -10.24 11.68
C ARG A 82 10.42 -8.91 12.39
N TYR A 83 9.51 -8.90 13.35
CA TYR A 83 9.28 -7.79 14.26
C TYR A 83 9.48 -8.28 15.71
N GLY A 84 10.63 -7.99 16.31
CA GLY A 84 11.03 -8.61 17.57
C GLY A 84 11.06 -10.13 17.45
N ASP A 85 10.37 -10.80 18.36
CA ASP A 85 10.25 -12.27 18.38
C ASP A 85 9.19 -12.82 17.41
N PHE A 86 8.50 -11.94 16.70
CA PHE A 86 7.43 -12.34 15.77
C PHE A 86 7.94 -12.45 14.34
N ALA A 87 7.57 -13.55 13.66
CA ALA A 87 7.85 -13.76 12.26
C ALA A 87 6.56 -13.76 11.44
N PHE A 88 6.53 -13.00 10.34
CA PHE A 88 5.37 -12.86 9.45
C PHE A 88 5.69 -13.38 8.06
N ARG A 89 4.67 -13.91 7.38
CA ARG A 89 4.77 -14.32 5.98
C ARG A 89 4.20 -13.30 4.99
N GLN A 90 3.57 -12.25 5.49
CA GLN A 90 2.82 -11.27 4.69
C GLN A 90 2.89 -9.90 5.36
N LEU A 91 3.33 -8.87 4.62
CA LEU A 91 3.48 -7.53 5.19
C LEU A 91 2.15 -6.92 5.64
N GLU A 92 1.07 -7.26 4.96
CA GLU A 92 -0.27 -6.77 5.27
C GLU A 92 -0.67 -7.03 6.73
N VAL A 93 -0.20 -8.13 7.34
CA VAL A 93 -0.46 -8.43 8.76
C VAL A 93 0.08 -7.33 9.66
N LEU A 94 1.35 -6.95 9.47
CA LEU A 94 1.97 -5.89 10.24
C LEU A 94 1.32 -4.53 9.94
N TYR A 95 0.99 -4.28 8.67
CA TYR A 95 0.36 -3.03 8.27
C TYR A 95 -1.00 -2.83 8.95
N ILE A 96 -1.90 -3.81 8.93
CA ILE A 96 -3.22 -3.69 9.53
C ILE A 96 -3.19 -3.75 11.06
N MET A 97 -2.16 -4.38 11.66
CA MET A 97 -2.02 -4.48 13.11
C MET A 97 -1.95 -3.10 13.76
N ALA A 98 -1.14 -2.21 13.22
CA ALA A 98 -0.94 -0.88 13.77
C ALA A 98 -2.15 0.08 13.58
N ARG A 99 -3.15 -0.35 12.79
CA ARG A 99 -4.40 0.41 12.66
C ARG A 99 -5.19 0.45 13.97
N MET A 100 -5.04 -0.57 14.82
CA MET A 100 -5.72 -0.65 16.11
C MET A 100 -4.79 -0.21 17.22
N ASP A 101 -5.28 0.64 18.12
CA ASP A 101 -4.59 1.04 19.34
C ASP A 101 -5.05 0.14 20.50
N ASN A 102 -4.79 -1.16 20.36
CA ASN A 102 -5.29 -2.16 21.29
C ASN A 102 -4.45 -3.44 21.26
N ALA A 103 -3.84 -3.79 22.39
CA ALA A 103 -2.99 -5.00 22.49
C ALA A 103 -3.76 -6.31 22.30
N GLU A 104 -5.05 -6.38 22.67
CA GLU A 104 -5.86 -7.57 22.41
C GLU A 104 -6.04 -7.76 20.90
N ALA A 105 -6.25 -6.67 20.16
CA ALA A 105 -6.32 -6.70 18.70
C ALA A 105 -5.01 -7.20 18.07
N HIS A 106 -3.87 -6.71 18.55
CA HIS A 106 -2.57 -7.17 18.10
C HIS A 106 -2.34 -8.65 18.37
N ASN A 107 -2.68 -9.13 19.58
CA ASN A 107 -2.60 -10.53 19.95
C ASN A 107 -3.52 -11.41 19.11
N TRP A 108 -4.76 -10.95 18.87
CA TRP A 108 -5.71 -11.68 18.03
C TRP A 108 -5.18 -11.87 16.60
N LEU A 109 -4.63 -10.83 15.99
CA LEU A 109 -3.98 -10.95 14.68
C LEU A 109 -2.83 -11.93 14.70
N ARG A 110 -1.94 -11.81 15.70
CA ARG A 110 -0.84 -12.75 15.87
C ARG A 110 -1.34 -14.19 15.92
N ASP A 111 -2.32 -14.49 16.77
CA ASP A 111 -2.75 -15.85 17.04
C ASP A 111 -3.57 -16.46 15.89
N ASN A 112 -4.30 -15.62 15.12
CA ASN A 112 -5.15 -16.08 14.03
C ASN A 112 -4.47 -16.06 12.65
N LEU A 113 -3.43 -15.23 12.46
CA LEU A 113 -2.81 -15.02 11.15
C LEU A 113 -1.34 -15.49 11.09
N PHE A 114 -0.68 -15.65 12.22
CA PHE A 114 0.70 -16.10 12.28
C PHE A 114 0.91 -17.56 11.91
N ARG A 115 -0.04 -18.41 12.22
CA ARG A 115 0.07 -19.86 12.03
C ARG A 115 -0.18 -20.31 10.59
N GLY A 116 0.19 -19.48 9.61
CA GLY A 116 0.15 -19.84 8.19
C GLY A 116 -1.10 -19.40 7.45
N SER A 117 -2.04 -18.73 8.10
CA SER A 117 -3.25 -18.20 7.44
C SER A 117 -2.93 -16.93 6.66
N ARG A 118 -3.48 -16.84 5.45
CA ARG A 118 -3.41 -15.62 4.63
C ARG A 118 -4.37 -14.58 5.19
N VAL A 119 -3.93 -13.32 5.28
CA VAL A 119 -4.85 -12.19 5.41
C VAL A 119 -5.54 -12.01 4.08
N ASP A 120 -6.81 -12.28 4.03
CA ASP A 120 -7.70 -11.95 2.92
C ASP A 120 -8.71 -10.88 3.32
N ALA A 121 -9.56 -10.47 2.38
CA ALA A 121 -10.57 -9.45 2.64
C ALA A 121 -11.54 -9.85 3.77
N ARG A 122 -11.89 -11.14 3.87
CA ARG A 122 -12.77 -11.66 4.92
C ARG A 122 -12.13 -11.50 6.30
N LYS A 123 -10.88 -11.91 6.47
CA LYS A 123 -10.14 -11.78 7.73
C LYS A 123 -9.90 -10.32 8.11
N LYS A 124 -9.63 -9.44 7.15
CA LYS A 124 -9.56 -7.99 7.41
C LYS A 124 -10.88 -7.43 7.92
N ASN A 125 -12.00 -7.84 7.34
CA ASN A 125 -13.32 -7.40 7.77
C ASN A 125 -13.70 -7.96 9.14
N GLU A 126 -13.39 -9.24 9.42
CA GLU A 126 -13.57 -9.86 10.74
C GLU A 126 -12.80 -9.09 11.82
N TYR A 127 -11.53 -8.78 11.56
CA TYR A 127 -10.68 -8.00 12.45
C TYR A 127 -11.28 -6.61 12.74
N LYS A 128 -11.63 -5.87 11.68
CA LYS A 128 -12.25 -4.55 11.82
C LYS A 128 -13.58 -4.58 12.58
N ALA A 129 -14.41 -5.59 12.33
CA ALA A 129 -15.69 -5.72 13.00
C ALA A 129 -15.52 -6.05 14.49
N LYS A 130 -14.59 -6.96 14.82
CA LYS A 130 -14.31 -7.39 16.19
C LYS A 130 -13.75 -6.24 17.05
N PHE A 131 -12.86 -5.42 16.47
CA PHE A 131 -12.19 -4.33 17.19
C PHE A 131 -12.69 -2.94 16.77
N ARG A 132 -13.95 -2.85 16.36
CA ARG A 132 -14.59 -1.57 16.06
C ARG A 132 -14.54 -0.62 17.27
N GLY A 133 -14.09 0.63 17.04
CA GLY A 133 -13.92 1.63 18.08
C GLY A 133 -12.54 1.65 18.74
N HIS A 134 -11.65 0.71 18.38
CA HIS A 134 -10.25 0.71 18.81
C HIS A 134 -9.30 1.13 17.69
N GLU A 135 -9.84 1.68 16.60
CA GLU A 135 -8.99 2.21 15.53
C GLU A 135 -8.30 3.50 16.00
N ARG A 136 -7.02 3.65 15.66
CA ARG A 136 -6.29 4.90 15.88
C ARG A 136 -7.02 6.06 15.23
N VAL A 137 -7.26 7.11 15.99
CA VAL A 137 -7.96 8.32 15.50
C VAL A 137 -7.15 9.06 14.43
N ASP A 138 -5.82 8.95 14.49
CA ASP A 138 -4.87 9.59 13.59
C ASP A 138 -4.44 8.66 12.44
N TRP A 139 -5.10 7.50 12.24
CA TRP A 139 -4.69 6.50 11.26
C TRP A 139 -4.49 7.07 9.85
N LYS A 140 -5.38 7.97 9.41
CA LYS A 140 -5.28 8.58 8.07
C LYS A 140 -3.95 9.33 7.87
N THR A 141 -3.44 9.96 8.90
CA THR A 141 -2.17 10.69 8.89
C THR A 141 -0.97 9.75 9.03
N VAL A 142 -1.09 8.75 9.90
CA VAL A 142 0.04 7.86 10.27
C VAL A 142 0.25 6.74 9.25
N GLN A 143 -0.78 6.32 8.50
CA GLN A 143 -0.73 5.13 7.65
C GLN A 143 0.42 5.12 6.61
N VAL A 144 0.79 6.27 6.06
CA VAL A 144 1.89 6.37 5.08
C VAL A 144 3.25 6.23 5.78
N GLU A 145 3.43 6.89 6.91
CA GLU A 145 4.65 6.79 7.71
C GLU A 145 4.84 5.37 8.24
N TRP A 146 3.75 4.73 8.67
CA TRP A 146 3.77 3.32 9.04
C TRP A 146 4.10 2.39 7.86
N MET A 147 3.59 2.67 6.67
CA MET A 147 3.95 1.90 5.48
C MET A 147 5.43 2.03 5.14
N LYS A 148 6.03 3.22 5.28
CA LYS A 148 7.49 3.40 5.11
C LYS A 148 8.28 2.51 6.07
N TYR A 149 7.88 2.46 7.35
CA TYR A 149 8.46 1.54 8.33
C TYR A 149 8.32 0.08 7.88
N CYS A 150 7.12 -0.34 7.50
CA CYS A 150 6.82 -1.70 7.03
C CYS A 150 7.69 -2.09 5.82
N LEU A 151 7.85 -1.19 4.85
CA LEU A 151 8.67 -1.42 3.66
C LEU A 151 10.16 -1.52 3.99
N ASN A 152 10.67 -0.71 4.92
CA ASN A 152 12.05 -0.84 5.41
C ASN A 152 12.27 -2.23 6.05
N LEU A 153 11.33 -2.70 6.87
CA LEU A 153 11.37 -4.02 7.45
C LEU A 153 11.38 -5.12 6.37
N LYS A 154 10.47 -5.01 5.39
CA LYS A 154 10.38 -5.96 4.28
C LYS A 154 11.67 -6.01 3.48
N TYR A 155 12.25 -4.85 3.20
CA TYR A 155 13.53 -4.76 2.50
C TYR A 155 14.66 -5.47 3.25
N ARG A 156 14.74 -5.30 4.55
CA ARG A 156 15.78 -5.96 5.37
C ARG A 156 15.62 -7.49 5.39
N CYS A 157 14.40 -7.98 5.52
CA CYS A 157 14.13 -9.39 5.76
C CYS A 157 13.96 -10.23 4.49
N ASN A 158 13.44 -9.65 3.39
CA ASN A 158 12.96 -10.44 2.24
C ASN A 158 13.83 -10.21 0.99
N ALA A 159 14.65 -11.21 0.65
CA ALA A 159 15.50 -11.17 -0.54
C ALA A 159 14.69 -11.21 -1.85
N LEU A 160 13.56 -11.92 -1.88
CA LEU A 160 12.68 -12.00 -3.05
C LEU A 160 12.05 -10.63 -3.35
N PHE A 161 11.65 -9.92 -2.30
CA PHE A 161 11.17 -8.55 -2.43
C PHE A 161 12.25 -7.62 -3.01
N ARG A 162 13.48 -7.69 -2.48
CA ARG A 162 14.59 -6.90 -3.01
C ARG A 162 14.86 -7.18 -4.48
N LYS A 163 14.82 -8.47 -4.86
CA LYS A 163 14.99 -8.87 -6.26
C LYS A 163 13.93 -8.20 -7.15
N ASP A 164 12.63 -8.38 -6.83
CA ASP A 164 11.55 -7.79 -7.62
C ASP A 164 11.65 -6.25 -7.66
N LEU A 165 12.05 -5.61 -6.56
CA LEU A 165 12.20 -4.17 -6.45
C LEU A 165 13.27 -3.63 -7.43
N PHE A 166 14.43 -4.30 -7.51
CA PHE A 166 15.50 -3.88 -8.42
C PHE A 166 15.25 -4.29 -9.87
N ASP A 167 14.52 -5.39 -10.11
CA ASP A 167 14.12 -5.81 -11.45
C ASP A 167 13.16 -4.80 -12.14
N CYS A 168 12.50 -3.93 -11.37
CA CYS A 168 11.75 -2.80 -11.94
C CYS A 168 12.63 -1.78 -12.68
N LYS A 169 13.95 -1.81 -12.48
CA LYS A 169 14.90 -0.85 -13.07
C LYS A 169 14.46 0.60 -12.80
N ASP A 170 14.39 1.44 -13.83
CA ASP A 170 13.99 2.84 -13.70
C ASP A 170 12.49 3.08 -13.80
N LYS A 171 11.72 2.02 -14.07
CA LYS A 171 10.26 2.14 -14.19
C LYS A 171 9.60 2.32 -12.82
N LEU A 172 8.45 3.00 -12.83
CA LEU A 172 7.62 3.20 -11.65
C LEU A 172 6.84 1.91 -11.32
N PRO A 173 7.01 1.29 -10.14
CA PRO A 173 6.11 0.24 -9.70
C PRO A 173 4.68 0.78 -9.54
N VAL A 174 3.69 -0.01 -9.94
CA VAL A 174 2.27 0.37 -9.80
C VAL A 174 1.48 -0.80 -9.23
N GLU A 175 0.85 -0.59 -8.07
CA GLU A 175 -0.16 -1.54 -7.59
C GLU A 175 -1.38 -1.41 -8.50
N ASP A 176 -1.61 -2.43 -9.34
CA ASP A 176 -2.67 -2.38 -10.35
C ASP A 176 -4.05 -2.59 -9.73
N ALA A 177 -4.78 -1.50 -9.59
CA ALA A 177 -6.13 -1.44 -9.05
C ALA A 177 -7.22 -1.53 -10.14
N THR A 178 -6.89 -1.83 -11.38
CA THR A 178 -7.82 -1.82 -12.53
C THR A 178 -9.02 -2.76 -12.33
N ALA A 179 -8.80 -3.91 -11.68
CA ALA A 179 -9.87 -4.87 -11.40
C ALA A 179 -10.77 -4.47 -10.22
N THR A 180 -10.43 -3.40 -9.50
CA THR A 180 -11.17 -2.97 -8.32
C THR A 180 -11.99 -1.73 -8.64
N LYS A 181 -13.22 -1.66 -8.10
CA LYS A 181 -14.14 -0.52 -8.34
C LYS A 181 -14.16 0.47 -7.16
N TYR A 182 -13.21 0.39 -6.23
CA TYR A 182 -13.21 1.21 -5.02
C TYR A 182 -12.19 2.33 -5.12
N ALA A 183 -12.63 3.57 -4.91
CA ALA A 183 -11.76 4.75 -4.85
C ALA A 183 -10.60 4.61 -3.86
N SER A 184 -10.83 3.92 -2.72
CA SER A 184 -9.79 3.66 -1.72
C SER A 184 -8.58 2.89 -2.25
N ASN A 185 -8.76 2.10 -3.32
CA ASN A 185 -7.66 1.35 -3.91
C ASN A 185 -6.77 2.23 -4.80
N LEU A 186 -7.27 3.38 -5.26
CA LEU A 186 -6.50 4.36 -6.01
C LEU A 186 -5.59 5.21 -5.12
N PHE A 187 -5.75 5.15 -3.81
CA PHE A 187 -4.79 5.74 -2.89
C PHE A 187 -3.46 4.98 -2.88
N TRP A 188 -3.50 3.65 -2.63
CA TRP A 188 -2.29 2.83 -2.62
C TRP A 188 -1.80 2.48 -4.02
N GLY A 189 -2.70 2.25 -4.97
CA GLY A 189 -2.42 1.87 -6.33
C GLY A 189 -2.92 2.87 -7.37
N ALA A 190 -3.03 2.39 -8.62
CA ALA A 190 -3.59 3.13 -9.74
C ALA A 190 -4.30 2.19 -10.71
N ALA A 191 -5.31 2.69 -11.41
CA ALA A 191 -6.08 1.95 -12.41
C ALA A 191 -5.62 2.30 -13.83
N LEU A 192 -5.57 1.30 -14.71
CA LEU A 192 -5.25 1.51 -16.12
C LEU A 192 -6.44 2.18 -16.82
N VAL A 193 -6.18 3.30 -17.46
CA VAL A 193 -7.15 4.08 -18.24
C VAL A 193 -6.62 4.31 -19.65
N ASP A 194 -7.53 4.39 -20.61
CA ASP A 194 -7.21 4.76 -21.99
C ASP A 194 -7.68 6.21 -22.22
N ILE A 195 -6.76 7.06 -22.62
CA ILE A 195 -7.02 8.46 -22.93
C ILE A 195 -6.54 8.70 -24.36
N GLU A 196 -7.45 8.88 -25.28
CA GLU A 196 -7.16 9.15 -26.70
C GLU A 196 -6.24 8.08 -27.33
N GLY A 197 -6.49 6.81 -27.01
CA GLY A 197 -5.72 5.68 -27.52
C GLY A 197 -4.36 5.47 -26.84
N LYS A 198 -4.03 6.25 -25.82
CA LYS A 198 -2.83 6.06 -24.99
C LYS A 198 -3.20 5.53 -23.62
N LYS A 199 -2.44 4.55 -23.14
CA LYS A 199 -2.68 3.92 -21.85
C LYS A 199 -1.89 4.62 -20.74
N TYR A 200 -2.57 4.89 -19.64
CA TYR A 200 -2.02 5.49 -18.43
C TYR A 200 -2.50 4.75 -17.19
N TYR A 201 -1.71 4.77 -16.13
CA TYR A 201 -2.18 4.45 -14.79
C TYR A 201 -2.61 5.74 -14.09
N PHE A 202 -3.83 5.76 -13.58
CA PHE A 202 -4.41 6.89 -12.83
C PHE A 202 -4.65 6.52 -11.38
N GLY A 203 -4.10 7.29 -10.43
CA GLY A 203 -4.23 7.08 -9.00
C GLY A 203 -3.17 7.86 -8.21
N CYS A 204 -3.24 7.81 -6.88
CA CYS A 204 -2.15 8.32 -6.05
C CYS A 204 -0.93 7.43 -6.16
N ASN A 205 -1.13 6.11 -6.28
CA ASN A 205 -0.06 5.11 -6.37
C ASN A 205 0.98 5.29 -5.24
N VAL A 206 0.50 5.52 -4.01
CA VAL A 206 1.37 5.78 -2.85
C VAL A 206 2.37 4.64 -2.66
N LEU A 207 1.90 3.38 -2.74
CA LEU A 207 2.79 2.22 -2.58
C LEU A 207 3.88 2.21 -3.65
N GLY A 208 3.52 2.41 -4.92
CA GLY A 208 4.49 2.43 -6.02
C GLY A 208 5.52 3.54 -5.89
N LYS A 209 5.12 4.74 -5.45
CA LYS A 209 6.05 5.86 -5.20
C LYS A 209 7.01 5.54 -4.06
N LEU A 210 6.51 4.96 -2.96
CA LEU A 210 7.35 4.54 -1.83
C LEU A 210 8.33 3.45 -2.24
N LEU A 211 7.91 2.50 -3.08
CA LEU A 211 8.80 1.48 -3.63
C LEU A 211 9.89 2.08 -4.52
N ALA A 212 9.55 3.04 -5.37
CA ALA A 212 10.53 3.74 -6.21
C ALA A 212 11.54 4.53 -5.35
N GLU A 213 11.07 5.20 -4.30
CA GLU A 213 11.93 5.92 -3.34
C GLU A 213 12.82 4.95 -2.56
N LEU A 214 12.27 3.85 -2.06
CA LEU A 214 13.02 2.81 -1.36
C LEU A 214 14.16 2.25 -2.22
N ARG A 215 13.88 1.98 -3.49
CA ARG A 215 14.89 1.53 -4.47
C ARG A 215 15.98 2.57 -4.67
N LYS A 216 15.59 3.84 -4.90
CA LYS A 216 16.52 4.96 -5.10
C LYS A 216 17.43 5.17 -3.90
N ASN A 217 16.91 5.02 -2.70
CA ASN A 217 17.62 5.24 -1.44
C ASN A 217 18.24 3.95 -0.86
N SER A 218 18.52 2.95 -1.71
CA SER A 218 19.19 1.71 -1.33
C SER A 218 18.54 0.98 -0.13
N GLY A 219 17.21 1.02 -0.07
CA GLY A 219 16.44 0.28 0.92
C GLY A 219 16.11 1.06 2.19
N LYS A 220 16.20 2.38 2.19
CA LYS A 220 15.90 3.22 3.35
C LYS A 220 14.88 4.31 3.01
N LEU A 221 13.71 4.26 3.65
CA LEU A 221 12.74 5.35 3.70
C LEU A 221 12.85 6.06 5.04
N ILE A 222 12.81 7.40 5.03
CA ILE A 222 12.71 8.19 6.25
C ILE A 222 11.24 8.23 6.66
N TYR A 223 10.94 7.90 7.91
CA TYR A 223 9.61 7.92 8.48
C TYR A 223 9.60 8.63 9.84
N LYS A 224 8.44 9.17 10.20
CA LYS A 224 8.20 9.77 11.49
C LYS A 224 6.92 9.18 12.08
N LEU A 225 7.06 8.36 13.11
CA LEU A 225 5.93 7.75 13.81
C LEU A 225 5.62 8.56 15.09
N PRO A 226 4.35 8.60 15.51
CA PRO A 226 3.98 9.16 16.81
C PRO A 226 4.68 8.42 17.95
N GLU A 227 5.10 9.16 18.99
CA GLU A 227 5.78 8.58 20.16
C GLU A 227 4.88 7.63 20.94
N ASP A 228 3.57 7.86 20.93
CA ASP A 228 2.55 7.03 21.55
C ASP A 228 2.16 5.80 20.75
N MET A 229 2.78 5.60 19.58
CA MET A 229 2.48 4.43 18.75
C MET A 229 3.09 3.16 19.32
N HIS A 230 2.25 2.18 19.63
CA HIS A 230 2.64 0.93 20.26
C HIS A 230 2.15 -0.29 19.48
N LEU A 231 2.91 -1.38 19.56
CA LEU A 231 2.42 -2.73 19.23
C LEU A 231 2.65 -3.65 20.44
N PHE A 232 1.65 -4.43 20.79
CA PHE A 232 1.69 -5.35 21.94
C PHE A 232 2.02 -4.63 23.28
N ASN A 233 1.51 -3.41 23.47
CA ASN A 233 1.84 -2.52 24.61
C ASN A 233 3.34 -2.18 24.73
N ARG A 234 4.06 -2.22 23.63
CA ARG A 234 5.49 -1.83 23.59
C ARG A 234 5.71 -0.77 22.52
N PRO A 235 6.62 0.16 22.71
CA PRO A 235 7.00 1.13 21.69
C PRO A 235 7.43 0.42 20.40
N ILE A 236 7.24 1.11 19.26
CA ILE A 236 7.67 0.58 17.97
C ILE A 236 9.19 0.36 17.98
N LEU A 237 9.61 -0.81 17.54
CA LEU A 237 11.02 -1.16 17.45
C LEU A 237 11.74 -0.30 16.40
N THR A 238 12.90 0.22 16.75
CA THR A 238 13.77 0.90 15.78
C THR A 238 14.37 -0.12 14.81
N LEU A 239 14.36 0.21 13.50
CA LEU A 239 14.94 -0.61 12.43
C LEU A 239 16.41 -0.28 12.17
#